data_a35a512ae00d3e9dc219fb78823fe31c
#
_entry.id   a35a512ae00d3e9dc219fb78823fe31c
#
_cell.length_a   1.000
_cell.length_b   1.000
_cell.length_c   1.000
_cell.angle_alpha   90.00
_cell.angle_beta   90.00
_cell.angle_gamma   90.00
#
_symmetry.space_group_name_H-M   'P 1'
#
loop_
_entity.id
_entity.type
_entity.pdbx_description
1 polymer ?
#
loop_
_entity_poly.entity_id
_entity_poly.type
_entity_poly.pdbx_seq_one_letter_code
_entity_poly.pdbx_strand_id
1 'polypeptide(L)'
;MRKLSRRAASIALAAAMLFTTAGVSQKKVEAASTGKLSVTGYQDYNDAQKILKEVNKYRKKNGRKALKMDRGLTNSAIMRGFETTIYIPETSPHRRPNGKLSKSINKKIIYENCAQSAGTTPKQIVKGWINSSTHRKGLLLSNAKSV
;
A
#
# COMPACT_ATOMS: atom_id res chain seq x y z
N MET A 1 36.87 13.34 8.82
CA MET A 1 36.05 12.14 8.60
C MET A 1 34.59 12.48 8.92
N ARG A 2 33.74 12.64 7.88
CA ARG A 2 32.30 12.94 8.06
C ARG A 2 31.57 11.62 8.35
N LYS A 3 30.90 11.54 9.49
CA LYS A 3 30.00 10.42 9.81
C LYS A 3 28.86 10.43 8.80
N LEU A 4 28.86 9.47 7.86
CA LEU A 4 27.68 9.20 7.03
C LEU A 4 26.54 8.78 7.95
N SER A 5 25.46 9.52 7.93
CA SER A 5 24.30 9.23 8.78
C SER A 5 23.69 7.88 8.35
N ARG A 6 23.28 7.07 9.32
CA ARG A 6 22.62 5.75 9.11
C ARG A 6 21.41 5.84 8.16
N ARG A 7 20.87 7.03 7.94
CA ARG A 7 19.75 7.29 7.03
C ARG A 7 20.11 7.11 5.54
N ALA A 8 21.35 7.45 5.13
CA ALA A 8 21.79 7.28 3.75
C ALA A 8 21.98 5.80 3.38
N ALA A 9 22.44 4.96 4.32
CA ALA A 9 22.63 3.53 4.11
C ALA A 9 21.30 2.77 3.95
N SER A 10 20.23 3.18 4.68
CA SER A 10 18.91 2.55 4.61
C SER A 10 18.21 2.82 3.27
N ILE A 11 18.41 3.98 2.67
CA ILE A 11 17.82 4.35 1.37
C ILE A 11 18.45 3.55 0.23
N ALA A 12 19.77 3.32 0.27
CA ALA A 12 20.47 2.54 -0.76
C ALA A 12 20.07 1.05 -0.76
N LEU A 13 19.74 0.48 0.40
CA LEU A 13 19.35 -0.92 0.52
C LEU A 13 17.93 -1.18 0.00
N ALA A 14 17.00 -0.24 0.19
CA ALA A 14 15.62 -0.36 -0.30
C ALA A 14 15.54 -0.32 -1.84
N ALA A 15 16.41 0.44 -2.50
CA ALA A 15 16.46 0.52 -3.96
C ALA A 15 16.97 -0.79 -4.61
N ALA A 16 17.79 -1.58 -3.91
CA ALA A 16 18.37 -2.82 -4.44
C ALA A 16 17.40 -4.03 -4.41
N MET A 17 16.29 -3.98 -3.67
CA MET A 17 15.34 -5.09 -3.53
C MET A 17 14.20 -5.11 -4.56
N LEU A 18 14.18 -4.19 -5.52
CA LEU A 18 13.07 -4.02 -6.47
C LEU A 18 13.29 -4.75 -7.82
N PHE A 19 14.30 -5.57 -7.95
CA PHE A 19 14.58 -6.27 -9.20
C PHE A 19 14.13 -7.73 -9.13
N THR A 20 13.00 -8.05 -9.67
CA THR A 20 12.71 -9.17 -10.58
C THR A 20 11.21 -9.29 -10.84
N THR A 21 10.75 -9.07 -12.04
CA THR A 21 9.91 -9.97 -12.85
C THR A 21 9.46 -9.26 -14.13
N ALA A 22 9.64 -9.90 -15.25
CA ALA A 22 9.24 -9.44 -16.56
C ALA A 22 7.70 -9.40 -16.71
N GLY A 23 7.19 -8.35 -17.34
CA GLY A 23 5.82 -8.36 -17.91
C GLY A 23 4.78 -7.44 -17.29
N VAL A 24 5.15 -6.42 -16.49
CA VAL A 24 4.17 -5.50 -15.87
C VAL A 24 4.36 -4.06 -16.37
N SER A 25 3.26 -3.39 -16.67
CA SER A 25 3.25 -1.98 -17.10
C SER A 25 3.93 -1.08 -16.08
N GLN A 26 4.99 -0.40 -16.47
CA GLN A 26 5.75 0.52 -15.62
C GLN A 26 5.03 1.86 -15.50
N LYS A 27 4.82 2.32 -14.26
CA LYS A 27 4.35 3.68 -14.01
C LYS A 27 5.35 4.40 -13.10
N LYS A 28 5.94 5.48 -13.60
CA LYS A 28 6.82 6.35 -12.82
C LYS A 28 5.98 7.18 -11.85
N VAL A 29 6.30 7.14 -10.57
CA VAL A 29 5.66 7.97 -9.54
C VAL A 29 6.74 8.81 -8.86
N GLU A 30 6.59 10.12 -8.89
CA GLU A 30 7.44 11.04 -8.14
C GLU A 30 6.82 11.34 -6.77
N ALA A 31 7.53 11.01 -5.70
CA ALA A 31 7.16 11.41 -4.35
C ALA A 31 7.94 12.68 -3.98
N ALA A 32 7.22 13.75 -3.65
CA ALA A 32 7.82 15.01 -3.25
C ALA A 32 8.41 14.91 -1.83
N SER A 33 9.73 14.88 -1.75
CA SER A 33 10.49 15.21 -0.56
C SER A 33 11.44 16.35 -0.89
N THR A 34 12.09 16.96 0.09
CA THR A 34 13.11 18.02 -0.11
C THR A 34 14.31 17.61 -0.97
N GLY A 35 14.37 16.36 -1.38
CA GLY A 35 15.19 15.82 -2.47
C GLY A 35 14.31 15.02 -3.41
N LYS A 36 14.46 15.19 -4.72
CA LYS A 36 13.73 14.37 -5.71
C LYS A 36 14.21 12.92 -5.61
N LEU A 37 13.41 12.05 -5.01
CA LEU A 37 13.61 10.61 -5.04
C LEU A 37 12.72 10.03 -6.15
N SER A 38 13.34 9.49 -7.20
CA SER A 38 12.63 8.77 -8.25
C SER A 38 12.62 7.29 -7.90
N VAL A 39 11.44 6.72 -7.71
CA VAL A 39 11.27 5.29 -7.44
C VAL A 39 10.56 4.67 -8.63
N THR A 40 11.20 3.65 -9.22
CA THR A 40 10.60 2.85 -10.27
C THR A 40 10.14 1.53 -9.67
N GLY A 41 8.89 1.16 -9.87
CA GLY A 41 8.32 -0.10 -9.39
C GLY A 41 7.24 -0.59 -10.35
N TYR A 42 6.82 -1.82 -10.15
CA TYR A 42 5.78 -2.46 -10.93
C TYR A 42 4.50 -2.57 -10.12
N GLN A 43 3.38 -2.25 -10.76
CA GLN A 43 2.07 -2.50 -10.20
C GLN A 43 1.56 -3.84 -10.70
N ASP A 44 1.34 -4.79 -9.81
CA ASP A 44 0.62 -6.02 -10.14
C ASP A 44 -0.88 -5.83 -9.95
N TYR A 45 -1.55 -5.51 -11.06
CA TYR A 45 -3.00 -5.32 -11.09
C TYR A 45 -3.75 -6.64 -10.86
N ASN A 46 -3.19 -7.78 -11.27
CA ASN A 46 -3.80 -9.09 -11.06
C ASN A 46 -3.83 -9.44 -9.58
N ASP A 47 -2.77 -9.13 -8.84
CA ASP A 47 -2.73 -9.35 -7.39
C ASP A 47 -3.67 -8.41 -6.65
N ALA A 48 -3.82 -7.16 -7.08
CA ALA A 48 -4.84 -6.26 -6.55
C ALA A 48 -6.26 -6.83 -6.72
N GLN A 49 -6.57 -7.42 -7.88
CA GLN A 49 -7.86 -8.09 -8.11
C GLN A 49 -8.04 -9.35 -7.23
N LYS A 50 -6.98 -10.15 -7.04
CA LYS A 50 -7.03 -11.32 -6.16
C LYS A 50 -7.25 -10.90 -4.71
N ILE A 51 -6.60 -9.83 -4.23
CA ILE A 51 -6.84 -9.25 -2.91
C ILE A 51 -8.30 -8.84 -2.77
N LEU A 52 -8.85 -8.08 -3.73
CA LEU A 52 -10.26 -7.68 -3.71
C LEU A 52 -11.22 -8.88 -3.66
N LYS A 53 -10.92 -9.94 -4.41
CA LYS A 53 -11.70 -11.17 -4.40
C LYS A 53 -11.71 -11.82 -3.01
N GLU A 54 -10.56 -11.95 -2.36
CA GLU A 54 -10.46 -12.54 -1.01
C GLU A 54 -11.12 -11.64 0.05
N VAL A 55 -10.95 -10.33 -0.04
CA VAL A 55 -11.66 -9.36 0.82
C VAL A 55 -13.18 -9.51 0.66
N ASN A 56 -13.68 -9.60 -0.57
CA ASN A 56 -15.11 -9.74 -0.83
C ASN A 56 -15.67 -11.09 -0.35
N LYS A 57 -14.91 -12.19 -0.41
CA LYS A 57 -15.29 -13.45 0.23
C LYS A 57 -15.49 -13.27 1.74
N TYR A 58 -14.56 -12.59 2.40
CA TYR A 58 -14.65 -12.34 3.83
C TYR A 58 -15.82 -11.41 4.16
N ARG A 59 -16.02 -10.35 3.39
CA ARG A 59 -17.15 -9.44 3.55
C ARG A 59 -18.48 -10.16 3.41
N LYS A 60 -18.66 -11.01 2.40
CA LYS A 60 -19.87 -11.83 2.21
C LYS A 60 -20.16 -12.72 3.41
N LYS A 61 -19.13 -13.39 3.96
CA LYS A 61 -19.27 -14.23 5.17
C LYS A 61 -19.74 -13.45 6.40
N ASN A 62 -19.51 -12.14 6.42
CA ASN A 62 -19.89 -11.25 7.52
C ASN A 62 -21.07 -10.33 7.17
N GLY A 63 -21.91 -10.71 6.20
CA GLY A 63 -23.11 -9.95 5.82
C GLY A 63 -22.84 -8.57 5.25
N ARG A 64 -21.65 -8.34 4.69
CA ARG A 64 -21.27 -7.04 4.09
C ARG A 64 -21.36 -7.11 2.58
N LYS A 65 -21.81 -6.00 1.97
CA LYS A 65 -21.84 -5.84 0.51
C LYS A 65 -20.42 -5.91 -0.04
N ALA A 66 -20.27 -6.49 -1.24
CA ALA A 66 -19.00 -6.53 -1.94
C ALA A 66 -18.53 -5.12 -2.31
N LEU A 67 -17.21 -4.92 -2.26
CA LEU A 67 -16.55 -3.71 -2.76
C LEU A 67 -16.31 -3.84 -4.26
N LYS A 68 -16.23 -2.70 -4.94
CA LYS A 68 -15.86 -2.59 -6.36
C LYS A 68 -14.52 -1.87 -6.48
N MET A 69 -13.78 -2.19 -7.53
CA MET A 69 -12.56 -1.44 -7.85
C MET A 69 -12.94 0.00 -8.27
N ASP A 70 -12.30 1.01 -7.67
CA ASP A 70 -12.41 2.42 -8.06
C ASP A 70 -11.05 2.89 -8.58
N ARG A 71 -11.00 3.42 -9.80
CA ARG A 71 -9.75 3.86 -10.44
C ARG A 71 -8.99 4.90 -9.61
N GLY A 72 -9.73 5.84 -8.99
CA GLY A 72 -9.12 6.88 -8.17
C GLY A 72 -8.51 6.33 -6.90
N LEU A 73 -9.19 5.38 -6.24
CA LEU A 73 -8.66 4.70 -5.06
C LEU A 73 -7.49 3.78 -5.42
N THR A 74 -7.57 3.07 -6.55
CA THR A 74 -6.46 2.26 -7.06
C THR A 74 -5.20 3.10 -7.29
N ASN A 75 -5.32 4.26 -7.95
CA ASN A 75 -4.19 5.16 -8.13
C ASN A 75 -3.62 5.68 -6.79
N SER A 76 -4.50 5.92 -5.82
CA SER A 76 -4.09 6.34 -4.47
C SER A 76 -3.34 5.21 -3.74
N ALA A 77 -3.81 3.97 -3.88
CA ALA A 77 -3.17 2.79 -3.30
C ALA A 77 -1.77 2.55 -3.91
N ILE A 78 -1.60 2.76 -5.22
CA ILE A 78 -0.31 2.68 -5.89
C ILE A 78 0.66 3.70 -5.30
N MET A 79 0.24 4.96 -5.20
CA MET A 79 1.06 6.02 -4.60
C MET A 79 1.45 5.65 -3.17
N ARG A 80 0.50 5.15 -2.36
CA ARG A 80 0.78 4.71 -0.99
C ARG A 80 1.73 3.51 -0.94
N GLY A 81 1.60 2.58 -1.84
CA GLY A 81 2.53 1.45 -1.97
C GLY A 81 3.97 1.93 -2.14
N PHE A 82 4.22 2.86 -3.06
CA PHE A 82 5.54 3.47 -3.23
C PHE A 82 5.99 4.24 -1.99
N GLU A 83 5.13 5.07 -1.40
CA GLU A 83 5.46 5.82 -0.20
C GLU A 83 5.85 4.90 0.97
N THR A 84 5.11 3.82 1.21
CA THR A 84 5.42 2.87 2.29
C THR A 84 6.67 2.03 2.03
N THR A 85 7.08 1.86 0.78
CA THR A 85 8.32 1.17 0.43
C THR A 85 9.56 2.00 0.81
N ILE A 86 9.48 3.32 0.65
CA ILE A 86 10.62 4.22 0.90
C ILE A 86 10.59 4.87 2.28
N TYR A 87 9.43 4.93 2.92
CA TYR A 87 9.26 5.62 4.19
C TYR A 87 8.16 4.96 5.03
N ILE A 88 8.57 4.35 6.12
CA ILE A 88 7.66 3.91 7.19
C ILE A 88 7.93 4.78 8.40
N PRO A 89 7.02 5.71 8.76
CA PRO A 89 7.17 6.49 9.99
C PRO A 89 7.16 5.55 11.21
N GLU A 90 8.06 5.78 12.16
CA GLU A 90 8.11 5.02 13.42
C GLU A 90 6.79 5.12 14.20
N THR A 91 6.08 6.24 14.05
CA THR A 91 4.87 6.55 14.83
C THR A 91 3.56 6.07 14.18
N SER A 92 3.51 5.93 12.85
CA SER A 92 2.29 5.49 12.14
C SER A 92 2.57 5.14 10.69
N PRO A 93 2.32 3.88 10.25
CA PRO A 93 2.46 3.47 8.85
C PRO A 93 1.45 4.16 7.92
N HIS A 94 0.41 4.79 8.48
CA HIS A 94 -0.64 5.49 7.73
C HIS A 94 -0.32 6.96 7.43
N ARG A 95 0.83 7.46 7.91
CA ARG A 95 1.31 8.80 7.52
C ARG A 95 2.16 8.72 6.26
N ARG A 96 1.97 9.71 5.43
CA ARG A 96 2.75 9.94 4.22
C ARG A 96 4.10 10.59 4.56
N PRO A 97 5.11 10.56 3.66
CA PRO A 97 6.38 11.25 3.88
C PRO A 97 6.26 12.74 4.21
N ASN A 98 5.19 13.40 3.76
CA ASN A 98 4.89 14.81 4.07
C ASN A 98 4.13 15.02 5.39
N GLY A 99 4.02 13.99 6.23
CA GLY A 99 3.34 14.02 7.53
C GLY A 99 1.81 13.95 7.48
N LYS A 100 1.18 14.07 6.30
CA LYS A 100 -0.28 14.03 6.15
C LYS A 100 -0.79 12.59 6.21
N LEU A 101 -2.09 12.41 6.45
CA LEU A 101 -2.74 11.10 6.35
C LEU A 101 -2.98 10.70 4.89
N SER A 102 -3.16 9.40 4.63
CA SER A 102 -3.45 8.85 3.31
C SER A 102 -4.65 9.51 2.62
N LYS A 103 -5.69 9.88 3.37
CA LYS A 103 -6.86 10.62 2.83
C LYS A 103 -6.53 11.96 2.19
N SER A 104 -5.32 12.50 2.37
CA SER A 104 -4.87 13.71 1.66
C SER A 104 -4.61 13.49 0.17
N ILE A 105 -4.45 12.24 -0.25
CA ILE A 105 -4.32 11.86 -1.67
C ILE A 105 -5.69 11.88 -2.33
N ASN A 106 -6.69 11.33 -1.64
CA ASN A 106 -8.03 11.19 -2.19
C ASN A 106 -9.05 11.23 -1.03
N LYS A 107 -9.98 12.19 -1.09
CA LYS A 107 -11.01 12.39 -0.05
C LYS A 107 -11.96 11.18 0.11
N LYS A 108 -12.04 10.29 -0.87
CA LYS A 108 -12.82 9.05 -0.79
C LYS A 108 -12.20 8.02 0.17
N ILE A 109 -10.92 8.15 0.54
CA ILE A 109 -10.26 7.22 1.47
C ILE A 109 -10.85 7.41 2.85
N ILE A 110 -11.57 6.40 3.33
CA ILE A 110 -12.15 6.36 4.68
C ILE A 110 -11.38 5.42 5.61
N TYR A 111 -10.62 4.49 5.05
CA TYR A 111 -9.76 3.56 5.78
C TYR A 111 -8.63 3.06 4.88
N GLU A 112 -7.52 2.69 5.48
CA GLU A 112 -6.36 2.15 4.77
C GLU A 112 -5.84 0.92 5.51
N ASN A 113 -5.65 -0.17 4.78
CA ASN A 113 -4.87 -1.32 5.22
C ASN A 113 -3.60 -1.37 4.38
N CYS A 114 -2.45 -1.46 5.03
CA CYS A 114 -1.15 -1.63 4.40
C CYS A 114 -0.62 -3.02 4.69
N ALA A 115 0.13 -3.57 3.75
CA ALA A 115 0.96 -4.75 3.96
C ALA A 115 2.27 -4.55 3.20
N GLN A 116 3.35 -4.96 3.83
CA GLN A 116 4.68 -4.96 3.23
C GLN A 116 5.32 -6.31 3.52
N SER A 117 5.51 -7.11 2.48
CA SER A 117 6.12 -8.42 2.62
C SER A 117 6.59 -8.94 1.27
N ALA A 118 7.82 -9.41 1.20
CA ALA A 118 8.35 -10.10 0.03
C ALA A 118 7.78 -11.54 -0.03
N GLY A 119 7.38 -11.98 -1.22
CA GLY A 119 6.94 -13.36 -1.45
C GLY A 119 5.59 -13.76 -0.84
N THR A 120 4.83 -12.81 -0.30
CA THR A 120 3.52 -13.08 0.31
C THR A 120 2.41 -13.05 -0.73
N THR A 121 1.60 -14.09 -0.79
CA THR A 121 0.46 -14.16 -1.70
C THR A 121 -0.70 -13.26 -1.28
N PRO A 122 -1.56 -12.80 -2.22
CA PRO A 122 -2.77 -12.04 -1.92
C PRO A 122 -3.66 -12.65 -0.83
N LYS A 123 -3.81 -13.98 -0.83
CA LYS A 123 -4.57 -14.71 0.18
C LYS A 123 -3.94 -14.62 1.57
N GLN A 124 -2.62 -14.69 1.66
CA GLN A 124 -1.90 -14.55 2.94
C GLN A 124 -1.99 -13.13 3.48
N ILE A 125 -1.87 -12.12 2.62
CA ILE A 125 -2.07 -10.71 2.99
C ILE A 125 -3.45 -10.51 3.61
N VAL A 126 -4.51 -10.94 2.92
CA VAL A 126 -5.89 -10.80 3.43
C VAL A 126 -6.09 -11.60 4.71
N LYS A 127 -5.52 -12.82 4.85
CA LYS A 127 -5.55 -13.59 6.08
C LYS A 127 -4.87 -12.83 7.23
N GLY A 128 -3.73 -12.19 6.99
CA GLY A 128 -3.06 -11.32 7.96
C GLY A 128 -3.96 -10.18 8.43
N TRP A 129 -4.62 -9.48 7.50
CA TRP A 129 -5.56 -8.42 7.83
C TRP A 129 -6.78 -8.93 8.62
N ILE A 130 -7.30 -10.11 8.31
CA ILE A 130 -8.42 -10.73 9.04
C ILE A 130 -8.01 -11.05 10.47
N ASN A 131 -6.80 -11.51 10.71
CA ASN A 131 -6.29 -11.88 12.03
C ASN A 131 -5.96 -10.65 12.92
N SER A 132 -5.74 -9.49 12.33
CA SER A 132 -5.50 -8.23 13.05
C SER A 132 -6.82 -7.51 13.31
N SER A 133 -7.13 -7.21 14.58
CA SER A 133 -8.36 -6.52 14.96
C SER A 133 -8.53 -5.15 14.27
N THR A 134 -7.44 -4.38 14.18
CA THR A 134 -7.41 -3.08 13.52
C THR A 134 -7.69 -3.22 12.02
N HIS A 135 -6.91 -4.04 11.31
CA HIS A 135 -7.10 -4.22 9.87
C HIS A 135 -8.46 -4.84 9.53
N ARG A 136 -8.92 -5.80 10.33
CA ARG A 136 -10.24 -6.44 10.17
C ARG A 136 -11.37 -5.44 10.24
N LYS A 137 -11.30 -4.45 11.13
CA LYS A 137 -12.28 -3.36 11.23
C LYS A 137 -12.43 -2.65 9.88
N GLY A 138 -11.34 -2.31 9.23
CA GLY A 138 -11.35 -1.67 7.90
C GLY A 138 -12.04 -2.53 6.84
N LEU A 139 -11.77 -3.84 6.83
CA LEU A 139 -12.39 -4.76 5.87
C LEU A 139 -13.91 -4.84 6.00
N LEU A 140 -14.46 -4.61 7.20
CA LEU A 140 -15.89 -4.79 7.52
C LEU A 140 -16.70 -3.50 7.60
N LEU A 141 -16.13 -2.36 7.22
CA LEU A 141 -16.87 -1.08 7.20
C LEU A 141 -18.13 -1.19 6.35
N SER A 142 -19.28 -0.86 6.94
CA SER A 142 -20.60 -0.97 6.29
C SER A 142 -20.80 0.07 5.20
N ASN A 143 -20.22 1.25 5.37
CA ASN A 143 -20.30 2.38 4.45
C ASN A 143 -19.28 2.34 3.31
N ALA A 144 -18.32 1.39 3.32
CA ALA A 144 -17.39 1.22 2.22
C ALA A 144 -18.10 0.64 1.00
N LYS A 145 -17.85 1.24 -0.18
CA LYS A 145 -18.46 0.84 -1.47
C LYS A 145 -17.41 0.37 -2.47
N SER A 146 -16.18 0.84 -2.34
CA SER A 146 -15.10 0.60 -3.31
C SER A 146 -13.71 0.61 -2.67
N VAL A 147 -12.75 0.11 -3.42
CA VAL A 147 -11.30 0.09 -3.14
C VAL A 147 -10.52 0.60 -4.35
#